data_86d4d42a511068bb8604f8df47bd5638
#
_entry.id   86d4d42a511068bb8604f8df47bd5638
#
_cell.length_a   1.000
_cell.length_b   1.000
_cell.length_c   1.000
_cell.angle_alpha   90.00
_cell.angle_beta   90.00
_cell.angle_gamma   90.00
#
_symmetry.space_group_name_H-M   'P 1'
#
loop_
_entity.id
_entity.type
_entity.pdbx_description
1 polymer ?
#
loop_
_entity_poly.entity_id
_entity_poly.type
_entity_poly.pdbx_seq_one_letter_code
_entity_poly.pdbx_strand_id
1 'polypeptide(L)'
;MKFTFIERNRHAHPVRVMCAVLDVSASGYYRWRGRPASPRQHEDRRLSIEIRSVFRASRETYGRPRVHRELRDRGIRCGPARVARLMRQDGLRAKKARRFRQTTRAASSRPTAPNVLNRVFTVTAPNTAWVGDITYLWTEAGWLYLAVVLDLYSRRVVGWATSERLTDSLAHAALQRALTERHVGTDLVHHTDQGSQYTSASYQRLLLAHRLTVSMSRKGNCWDNAVVESFFATLKVELGDRFPSRALAHDALFEYIEIFYNRSRMHSSIGFISPAEAEARFDNEAAA
;
A
#
# COMPACT_ATOMS: atom_id res chain seq x y z
N MET A 1 3.47 14.55 -35.83
CA MET A 1 3.56 13.11 -36.21
C MET A 1 4.37 12.89 -37.49
N LYS A 2 4.09 13.59 -38.64
CA LYS A 2 4.79 13.36 -39.93
C LYS A 2 6.31 13.48 -39.83
N PHE A 3 6.86 14.57 -39.27
CA PHE A 3 8.32 14.74 -39.13
C PHE A 3 9.00 13.72 -38.23
N THR A 4 8.33 13.28 -37.17
CA THR A 4 8.86 12.21 -36.29
C THR A 4 8.94 10.87 -37.04
N PHE A 5 7.99 10.58 -37.90
CA PHE A 5 8.03 9.40 -38.77
C PHE A 5 9.21 9.46 -39.75
N ILE A 6 9.40 10.61 -40.43
CA ILE A 6 10.53 10.82 -41.33
C ILE A 6 11.88 10.62 -40.62
N GLU A 7 12.04 11.20 -39.38
CA GLU A 7 13.27 11.06 -38.62
C GLU A 7 13.57 9.60 -38.22
N ARG A 8 12.55 8.83 -37.86
CA ARG A 8 12.72 7.41 -37.49
C ARG A 8 13.14 6.55 -38.72
N ASN A 9 12.69 6.90 -39.89
CA ASN A 9 12.91 6.11 -41.12
C ASN A 9 13.98 6.69 -42.07
N ARG A 10 14.68 7.77 -41.68
CA ARG A 10 15.66 8.45 -42.53
C ARG A 10 16.86 7.60 -42.97
N HIS A 11 17.15 6.52 -42.23
CA HIS A 11 18.22 5.59 -42.57
C HIS A 11 17.79 4.53 -43.61
N ALA A 12 16.47 4.30 -43.74
CA ALA A 12 15.91 3.33 -44.68
C ALA A 12 15.40 3.99 -45.98
N HIS A 13 14.99 5.26 -45.92
CA HIS A 13 14.39 5.94 -47.09
C HIS A 13 14.88 7.38 -47.21
N PRO A 14 15.04 7.90 -48.46
CA PRO A 14 15.43 9.30 -48.69
C PRO A 14 14.40 10.27 -48.10
N VAL A 15 14.89 11.25 -47.32
CA VAL A 15 14.03 12.26 -46.65
C VAL A 15 13.12 12.99 -47.64
N ARG A 16 13.63 13.36 -48.84
CA ARG A 16 12.85 14.08 -49.86
C ARG A 16 11.65 13.26 -50.31
N VAL A 17 11.82 11.95 -50.53
CA VAL A 17 10.75 11.06 -50.96
C VAL A 17 9.67 10.96 -49.89
N MET A 18 10.09 10.74 -48.64
CA MET A 18 9.15 10.67 -47.50
C MET A 18 8.40 12.00 -47.32
N CYS A 19 9.06 13.14 -47.50
CA CYS A 19 8.43 14.44 -47.43
C CYS A 19 7.34 14.61 -48.50
N ALA A 20 7.63 14.21 -49.75
CA ALA A 20 6.68 14.25 -50.83
C ALA A 20 5.46 13.35 -50.59
N VAL A 21 5.69 12.09 -50.19
CA VAL A 21 4.60 11.12 -49.86
C VAL A 21 3.73 11.60 -48.71
N LEU A 22 4.33 12.22 -47.68
CA LEU A 22 3.61 12.69 -46.49
C LEU A 22 3.07 14.12 -46.63
N ASP A 23 3.22 14.74 -47.82
CA ASP A 23 2.80 16.11 -48.07
C ASP A 23 3.30 17.09 -46.99
N VAL A 24 4.63 17.20 -46.87
CA VAL A 24 5.33 18.15 -46.03
C VAL A 24 6.59 18.67 -46.73
N SER A 25 6.98 19.91 -46.46
CA SER A 25 8.19 20.47 -47.05
C SER A 25 9.48 19.89 -46.42
N ALA A 26 10.48 19.61 -47.25
CA ALA A 26 11.78 19.18 -46.78
C ALA A 26 12.46 20.26 -45.90
N SER A 27 12.32 21.53 -46.25
CA SER A 27 12.80 22.66 -45.45
C SER A 27 12.13 22.72 -44.07
N GLY A 28 10.82 22.44 -44.01
CA GLY A 28 10.06 22.33 -42.75
C GLY A 28 10.58 21.21 -41.88
N TYR A 29 10.90 20.06 -42.47
CA TYR A 29 11.50 18.94 -41.74
C TYR A 29 12.88 19.30 -41.18
N TYR A 30 13.80 19.86 -41.96
CA TYR A 30 15.12 20.23 -41.49
C TYR A 30 15.08 21.33 -40.42
N ARG A 31 14.18 22.32 -40.55
CA ARG A 31 13.94 23.33 -39.51
C ARG A 31 13.41 22.69 -38.21
N TRP A 32 12.48 21.76 -38.30
CA TRP A 32 11.97 21.01 -37.16
C TRP A 32 13.07 20.19 -36.49
N ARG A 33 13.90 19.51 -37.28
CA ARG A 33 15.03 18.68 -36.84
C ARG A 33 16.11 19.50 -36.14
N GLY A 34 16.47 20.64 -36.68
CA GLY A 34 17.45 21.56 -36.11
C GLY A 34 16.94 22.40 -34.93
N ARG A 35 15.65 22.29 -34.59
CA ARG A 35 15.07 23.10 -33.52
C ARG A 35 15.57 22.61 -32.16
N PRO A 36 16.20 23.50 -31.34
CA PRO A 36 16.60 23.13 -29.98
C PRO A 36 15.38 22.75 -29.14
N ALA A 37 15.59 21.91 -28.15
CA ALA A 37 14.53 21.54 -27.21
C ALA A 37 13.98 22.81 -26.55
N SER A 38 12.66 22.93 -26.48
CA SER A 38 12.03 24.08 -25.83
C SER A 38 12.30 24.07 -24.32
N PRO A 39 12.23 25.22 -23.61
CA PRO A 39 12.34 25.29 -22.16
C PRO A 39 11.41 24.27 -21.46
N ARG A 40 10.18 24.14 -21.98
CA ARG A 40 9.20 23.15 -21.48
C ARG A 40 9.66 21.71 -21.64
N GLN A 41 10.37 21.38 -22.74
CA GLN A 41 10.92 20.02 -22.93
C GLN A 41 12.08 19.75 -21.96
N HIS A 42 12.90 20.74 -21.66
CA HIS A 42 13.95 20.61 -20.64
C HIS A 42 13.37 20.40 -19.24
N GLU A 43 12.36 21.17 -18.88
CA GLU A 43 11.63 20.98 -17.61
C GLU A 43 10.93 19.61 -17.55
N ASP A 44 10.31 19.15 -18.65
CA ASP A 44 9.68 17.82 -18.70
C ASP A 44 10.72 16.71 -18.49
N ARG A 45 11.93 16.84 -19.06
CA ARG A 45 13.02 15.88 -18.84
C ARG A 45 13.44 15.84 -17.37
N ARG A 46 13.63 16.99 -16.72
CA ARG A 46 13.94 17.07 -15.29
C ARG A 46 12.83 16.45 -14.45
N LEU A 47 11.59 16.81 -14.71
CA LEU A 47 10.43 16.28 -13.99
C LEU A 47 10.27 14.76 -14.19
N SER A 48 10.56 14.21 -15.38
CA SER A 48 10.57 12.76 -15.63
C SER A 48 11.60 12.03 -14.80
N ILE A 49 12.77 12.62 -14.51
CA ILE A 49 13.80 12.04 -13.63
C ILE A 49 13.26 11.94 -12.20
N GLU A 50 12.66 13.02 -11.70
CA GLU A 50 12.07 13.05 -10.36
C GLU A 50 10.89 12.07 -10.22
N ILE A 51 10.00 12.02 -11.20
CA ILE A 51 8.90 11.05 -11.25
C ILE A 51 9.41 9.62 -11.18
N ARG A 52 10.46 9.29 -11.95
CA ARG A 52 11.09 7.95 -11.92
C ARG A 52 11.73 7.64 -10.58
N SER A 53 12.39 8.63 -9.96
CA SER A 53 12.96 8.50 -8.62
C SER A 53 11.89 8.16 -7.59
N VAL A 54 10.79 8.93 -7.53
CA VAL A 54 9.65 8.68 -6.64
C VAL A 54 9.01 7.31 -6.91
N PHE A 55 8.81 6.98 -8.17
CA PHE A 55 8.18 5.71 -8.58
C PHE A 55 9.01 4.49 -8.13
N ARG A 56 10.34 4.53 -8.30
CA ARG A 56 11.24 3.46 -7.85
C ARG A 56 11.32 3.38 -6.33
N ALA A 57 11.46 4.52 -5.64
CA ALA A 57 11.50 4.57 -4.18
C ALA A 57 10.22 4.01 -3.54
N SER A 58 9.08 4.16 -4.21
CA SER A 58 7.80 3.58 -3.79
C SER A 58 7.57 2.14 -4.25
N ARG A 59 8.60 1.40 -4.63
CA ARG A 59 8.53 -0.01 -5.10
C ARG A 59 7.61 -0.20 -6.33
N GLU A 60 7.50 0.84 -7.15
CA GLU A 60 6.63 0.89 -8.35
C GLU A 60 5.13 0.79 -8.03
N THR A 61 4.73 1.18 -6.83
CA THR A 61 3.35 1.08 -6.35
C THR A 61 2.58 2.39 -6.41
N TYR A 62 3.30 3.54 -6.48
CA TYR A 62 2.65 4.83 -6.52
C TYR A 62 2.10 5.16 -7.91
N GLY A 63 0.78 5.31 -7.98
CA GLY A 63 0.13 5.94 -9.13
C GLY A 63 0.21 7.47 -9.09
N ARG A 64 -0.32 8.11 -10.13
CA ARG A 64 -0.34 9.57 -10.27
C ARG A 64 -0.63 10.36 -8.98
N PRO A 65 -1.66 10.04 -8.18
CA PRO A 65 -1.98 10.88 -7.01
C PRO A 65 -0.86 10.92 -5.99
N ARG A 66 -0.27 9.75 -5.64
CA ARG A 66 0.82 9.66 -4.68
C ARG A 66 2.12 10.25 -5.23
N VAL A 67 2.45 9.98 -6.50
CA VAL A 67 3.64 10.59 -7.16
C VAL A 67 3.52 12.11 -7.17
N HIS A 68 2.35 12.66 -7.53
CA HIS A 68 2.12 14.10 -7.52
C HIS A 68 2.24 14.69 -6.11
N ARG A 69 1.71 14.01 -5.10
CA ARG A 69 1.81 14.44 -3.70
C ARG A 69 3.27 14.46 -3.24
N GLU A 70 4.01 13.39 -3.45
CA GLU A 70 5.42 13.27 -3.10
C GLU A 70 6.29 14.36 -3.77
N LEU A 71 6.04 14.66 -5.05
CA LEU A 71 6.73 15.75 -5.74
C LEU A 71 6.45 17.11 -5.08
N ARG A 72 5.22 17.36 -4.68
CA ARG A 72 4.86 18.59 -3.95
C ARG A 72 5.56 18.68 -2.59
N ASP A 73 5.63 17.59 -1.85
CA ASP A 73 6.29 17.54 -0.55
C ASP A 73 7.81 17.74 -0.69
N ARG A 74 8.40 17.37 -1.85
CA ARG A 74 9.78 17.73 -2.24
C ARG A 74 9.94 19.17 -2.78
N GLY A 75 8.90 19.99 -2.74
CA GLY A 75 8.93 21.36 -3.26
C GLY A 75 8.82 21.49 -4.79
N ILE A 76 8.60 20.40 -5.52
CA ILE A 76 8.50 20.41 -6.98
C ILE A 76 7.08 20.74 -7.41
N ARG A 77 6.88 21.96 -7.91
CA ARG A 77 5.58 22.43 -8.38
C ARG A 77 5.27 21.90 -9.79
N CYS A 78 4.24 21.07 -9.89
CA CYS A 78 3.76 20.54 -11.17
C CYS A 78 2.26 20.19 -11.10
N GLY A 79 1.56 20.24 -12.23
CA GLY A 79 0.16 19.84 -12.26
C GLY A 79 -0.03 18.32 -12.37
N PRO A 80 -1.12 17.76 -11.82
CA PRO A 80 -1.36 16.30 -11.84
C PRO A 80 -1.54 15.75 -13.25
N ALA A 81 -2.06 16.52 -14.19
CA ALA A 81 -2.18 16.13 -15.60
C ALA A 81 -0.80 15.99 -16.28
N ARG A 82 0.17 16.87 -15.92
CA ARG A 82 1.55 16.80 -16.42
C ARG A 82 2.25 15.54 -15.91
N VAL A 83 2.10 15.23 -14.62
CA VAL A 83 2.61 13.98 -14.02
C VAL A 83 2.03 12.76 -14.73
N ALA A 84 0.70 12.71 -14.92
CA ALA A 84 0.05 11.60 -15.63
C ALA A 84 0.56 11.41 -17.06
N ARG A 85 0.78 12.51 -17.79
CA ARG A 85 1.32 12.47 -19.15
C ARG A 85 2.75 11.91 -19.18
N LEU A 86 3.62 12.40 -18.30
CA LEU A 86 5.02 11.97 -18.23
C LEU A 86 5.14 10.51 -17.76
N MET A 87 4.38 10.09 -16.74
CA MET A 87 4.33 8.68 -16.35
C MET A 87 3.92 7.77 -17.51
N ARG A 88 2.93 8.17 -18.31
CA ARG A 88 2.49 7.40 -19.47
C ARG A 88 3.56 7.36 -20.57
N GLN A 89 4.25 8.47 -20.82
CA GLN A 89 5.34 8.55 -21.80
C GLN A 89 6.53 7.66 -21.42
N ASP A 90 6.83 7.58 -20.13
CA ASP A 90 7.90 6.76 -19.58
C ASP A 90 7.46 5.30 -19.30
N GLY A 91 6.21 4.93 -19.64
CA GLY A 91 5.67 3.59 -19.43
C GLY A 91 5.47 3.20 -17.94
N LEU A 92 5.49 4.17 -17.03
CA LEU A 92 5.38 3.92 -15.60
C LEU A 92 3.93 3.59 -15.23
N ARG A 93 3.71 2.37 -14.78
CA ARG A 93 2.40 1.86 -14.36
C ARG A 93 2.51 1.27 -12.97
N ALA A 94 1.76 1.82 -12.01
CA ALA A 94 1.69 1.27 -10.67
C ALA A 94 1.17 -0.17 -10.69
N LYS A 95 1.76 -1.03 -9.86
CA LYS A 95 1.25 -2.38 -9.60
C LYS A 95 -0.20 -2.29 -9.14
N LYS A 96 -1.07 -3.16 -9.64
CA LYS A 96 -2.50 -3.19 -9.29
C LYS A 96 -2.84 -4.47 -8.55
N ALA A 97 -3.72 -4.37 -7.56
CA ALA A 97 -4.29 -5.54 -6.91
C ALA A 97 -5.03 -6.41 -7.94
N ARG A 98 -4.81 -7.73 -7.88
CA ARG A 98 -5.68 -8.70 -8.56
C ARG A 98 -7.02 -8.71 -7.82
N ARG A 99 -8.13 -8.94 -8.53
CA ARG A 99 -9.44 -9.10 -7.89
C ARG A 99 -9.37 -10.25 -6.87
N PHE A 100 -9.75 -9.93 -5.63
CA PHE A 100 -9.80 -10.89 -4.54
C PHE A 100 -10.94 -11.89 -4.78
N ARG A 101 -10.71 -13.17 -4.48
CA ARG A 101 -11.75 -14.20 -4.38
C ARG A 101 -11.87 -14.61 -2.92
N GLN A 102 -13.06 -14.55 -2.37
CA GLN A 102 -13.34 -14.99 -1.01
C GLN A 102 -13.08 -16.49 -0.90
N THR A 103 -12.21 -16.91 0.01
CA THR A 103 -11.76 -18.30 0.14
C THR A 103 -12.16 -18.99 1.45
N THR A 104 -12.70 -18.24 2.45
CA THR A 104 -12.96 -18.80 3.79
C THR A 104 -14.45 -18.80 4.11
N ARG A 105 -14.97 -19.96 4.49
CA ARG A 105 -16.27 -20.12 5.17
C ARG A 105 -15.99 -20.41 6.63
N ALA A 106 -16.30 -19.47 7.53
CA ALA A 106 -16.18 -19.69 8.96
C ALA A 106 -17.27 -20.65 9.44
N ALA A 107 -16.84 -21.76 10.03
CA ALA A 107 -17.70 -22.64 10.82
C ALA A 107 -17.14 -22.66 12.25
N SER A 108 -17.66 -21.82 13.13
CA SER A 108 -17.35 -21.86 14.55
C SER A 108 -18.64 -22.04 15.36
N SER A 109 -18.64 -23.00 16.26
CA SER A 109 -19.69 -23.22 17.28
C SER A 109 -19.35 -22.53 18.61
N ARG A 110 -18.27 -21.75 18.67
CA ARG A 110 -17.79 -21.07 19.88
C ARG A 110 -18.53 -19.75 20.09
N PRO A 111 -18.66 -19.27 21.36
CA PRO A 111 -19.26 -17.98 21.66
C PRO A 111 -18.53 -16.85 20.90
N THR A 112 -19.30 -15.96 20.30
CA THR A 112 -18.79 -14.80 19.57
C THR A 112 -19.21 -13.52 20.26
N ALA A 113 -18.35 -12.50 20.22
CA ALA A 113 -18.68 -11.17 20.73
C ALA A 113 -19.56 -10.40 19.73
N PRO A 114 -20.33 -9.40 20.20
CA PRO A 114 -21.09 -8.52 19.32
C PRO A 114 -20.16 -7.66 18.47
N ASN A 115 -20.66 -7.20 17.30
CA ASN A 115 -19.93 -6.24 16.48
C ASN A 115 -20.09 -4.82 17.06
N VAL A 116 -19.20 -4.45 17.98
CA VAL A 116 -19.17 -3.13 18.60
C VAL A 116 -18.65 -2.07 17.61
N LEU A 117 -17.64 -2.43 16.78
CA LEU A 117 -17.04 -1.52 15.80
C LEU A 117 -18.05 -1.05 14.72
N ASN A 118 -19.00 -1.92 14.35
CA ASN A 118 -20.11 -1.64 13.42
C ASN A 118 -19.71 -0.82 12.19
N ARG A 119 -18.54 -1.13 11.58
CA ARG A 119 -17.96 -0.44 10.41
C ARG A 119 -17.59 1.03 10.64
N VAL A 120 -17.49 1.48 11.87
CA VAL A 120 -16.98 2.81 12.19
C VAL A 120 -15.45 2.75 12.11
N PHE A 121 -14.91 2.83 10.89
CA PHE A 121 -13.47 2.73 10.63
C PHE A 121 -12.73 4.07 10.74
N THR A 122 -13.43 5.13 11.07
CA THR A 122 -12.85 6.45 11.34
C THR A 122 -12.91 6.69 12.83
N VAL A 123 -11.75 6.71 13.47
CA VAL A 123 -11.56 6.99 14.89
C VAL A 123 -10.76 8.27 15.06
N THR A 124 -10.87 8.90 16.23
CA THR A 124 -10.33 10.24 16.48
C THR A 124 -8.93 10.25 17.07
N ALA A 125 -8.46 9.11 17.57
CA ALA A 125 -7.15 9.01 18.23
C ALA A 125 -6.49 7.65 17.96
N PRO A 126 -5.15 7.57 18.02
CA PRO A 126 -4.42 6.30 18.03
C PRO A 126 -4.86 5.44 19.23
N ASN A 127 -4.75 4.12 19.09
CA ASN A 127 -5.08 3.15 20.13
C ASN A 127 -6.55 3.20 20.63
N THR A 128 -7.46 3.74 19.84
CA THR A 128 -8.92 3.69 20.11
C THR A 128 -9.55 2.41 19.61
N ALA A 129 -9.17 1.98 18.41
CA ALA A 129 -9.64 0.72 17.83
C ALA A 129 -8.55 0.06 16.97
N TRP A 130 -8.33 -1.21 17.23
CA TRP A 130 -7.45 -2.07 16.46
C TRP A 130 -8.24 -3.14 15.72
N VAL A 131 -7.80 -3.49 14.53
CA VAL A 131 -8.34 -4.61 13.75
C VAL A 131 -7.28 -5.68 13.55
N GLY A 132 -7.66 -6.93 13.79
CA GLY A 132 -6.78 -8.08 13.63
C GLY A 132 -7.29 -9.06 12.58
N ASP A 133 -6.38 -9.65 11.80
CA ASP A 133 -6.69 -10.70 10.85
C ASP A 133 -5.44 -11.50 10.47
N ILE A 134 -5.62 -12.66 9.84
CA ILE A 134 -4.55 -13.55 9.41
C ILE A 134 -4.61 -13.75 7.90
N THR A 135 -3.46 -13.64 7.25
CA THR A 135 -3.29 -14.03 5.86
C THR A 135 -2.21 -15.10 5.72
N TYR A 136 -2.05 -15.61 4.52
CA TYR A 136 -1.02 -16.59 4.20
C TYR A 136 -0.24 -16.21 2.95
N LEU A 137 1.03 -16.58 2.92
CA LEU A 137 1.99 -16.39 1.85
C LEU A 137 2.55 -17.75 1.44
N TRP A 138 2.78 -17.93 0.17
CA TRP A 138 3.37 -19.18 -0.31
C TRP A 138 4.89 -19.11 -0.28
N THR A 139 5.54 -20.15 0.25
CA THR A 139 6.98 -20.37 0.12
C THR A 139 7.26 -21.73 -0.47
N GLU A 140 8.46 -21.95 -1.03
CA GLU A 140 8.83 -23.29 -1.52
C GLU A 140 8.85 -24.35 -0.41
N ALA A 141 8.99 -23.92 0.86
CA ALA A 141 8.88 -24.78 2.03
C ALA A 141 7.44 -24.93 2.58
N GLY A 142 6.42 -24.47 1.83
CA GLY A 142 5.00 -24.50 2.19
C GLY A 142 4.48 -23.15 2.70
N TRP A 143 3.29 -23.14 3.30
CA TRP A 143 2.63 -21.92 3.76
C TRP A 143 3.36 -21.25 4.91
N LEU A 144 3.40 -19.93 4.86
CA LEU A 144 3.73 -19.05 5.98
C LEU A 144 2.48 -18.21 6.29
N TYR A 145 2.01 -18.28 7.53
CA TYR A 145 0.88 -17.50 8.01
C TYR A 145 1.38 -16.22 8.65
N LEU A 146 0.69 -15.12 8.40
CA LEU A 146 0.97 -13.79 8.94
C LEU A 146 -0.27 -13.29 9.67
N ALA A 147 -0.18 -13.11 10.99
CA ALA A 147 -1.17 -12.38 11.78
C ALA A 147 -0.74 -10.92 11.91
N VAL A 148 -1.70 -10.01 11.82
CA VAL A 148 -1.48 -8.56 11.91
C VAL A 148 -2.51 -7.93 12.84
N VAL A 149 -2.07 -6.94 13.61
CA VAL A 149 -2.91 -6.00 14.35
C VAL A 149 -2.64 -4.61 13.79
N LEU A 150 -3.68 -3.92 13.36
CA LEU A 150 -3.61 -2.63 12.68
C LEU A 150 -4.44 -1.59 13.44
N ASP A 151 -3.86 -0.43 13.72
CA ASP A 151 -4.54 0.71 14.31
C ASP A 151 -5.43 1.42 13.27
N LEU A 152 -6.68 1.69 13.64
CA LEU A 152 -7.65 2.29 12.71
C LEU A 152 -7.44 3.79 12.49
N TYR A 153 -6.82 4.52 13.42
CA TYR A 153 -6.51 5.93 13.25
C TYR A 153 -5.40 6.14 12.22
N SER A 154 -4.24 5.58 12.55
CA SER A 154 -3.00 5.80 11.79
C SER A 154 -2.84 4.85 10.60
N ARG A 155 -3.60 3.74 10.55
CA ARG A 155 -3.38 2.61 9.64
C ARG A 155 -2.04 1.90 9.89
N ARG A 156 -1.39 2.14 11.02
CA ARG A 156 -0.13 1.51 11.41
C ARG A 156 -0.36 0.05 11.77
N VAL A 157 0.52 -0.82 11.30
CA VAL A 157 0.64 -2.17 11.84
C VAL A 157 1.35 -2.04 13.18
N VAL A 158 0.61 -2.25 14.27
CA VAL A 158 1.08 -2.11 15.65
C VAL A 158 1.59 -3.41 16.23
N GLY A 159 1.24 -4.55 15.63
CA GLY A 159 1.76 -5.85 15.98
C GLY A 159 1.60 -6.84 14.85
N TRP A 160 2.55 -7.73 14.69
CA TRP A 160 2.49 -8.82 13.71
C TRP A 160 3.38 -9.99 14.13
N ALA A 161 3.02 -11.17 13.65
CA ALA A 161 3.78 -12.40 13.86
C ALA A 161 3.63 -13.32 12.64
N THR A 162 4.60 -14.22 12.45
CA THR A 162 4.55 -15.25 11.42
C THR A 162 4.66 -16.65 12.04
N SER A 163 4.04 -17.63 11.40
CA SER A 163 4.13 -19.04 11.81
C SER A 163 3.97 -19.96 10.61
N GLU A 164 4.53 -21.15 10.70
CA GLU A 164 4.32 -22.26 9.75
C GLU A 164 2.96 -22.93 9.91
N ARG A 165 2.29 -22.68 11.04
CA ARG A 165 1.00 -23.30 11.38
C ARG A 165 -0.03 -22.22 11.71
N LEU A 166 -1.24 -22.45 11.27
CA LEU A 166 -2.39 -21.59 11.58
C LEU A 166 -2.96 -21.97 12.95
N THR A 167 -2.32 -21.50 14.01
CA THR A 167 -2.70 -21.75 15.40
C THR A 167 -3.13 -20.48 16.12
N ASP A 168 -3.79 -20.60 17.27
CA ASP A 168 -4.13 -19.45 18.12
C ASP A 168 -2.90 -18.72 18.67
N SER A 169 -1.78 -19.44 18.88
CA SER A 169 -0.52 -18.85 19.29
C SER A 169 0.02 -17.81 18.32
N LEU A 170 -0.28 -17.92 17.02
CA LEU A 170 0.10 -16.92 16.03
C LEU A 170 -0.64 -15.58 16.24
N ALA A 171 -1.97 -15.63 16.38
CA ALA A 171 -2.77 -14.45 16.69
C ALA A 171 -2.37 -13.82 18.04
N HIS A 172 -2.17 -14.69 19.04
CA HIS A 172 -1.71 -14.29 20.38
C HIS A 172 -0.37 -13.54 20.31
N ALA A 173 0.63 -14.05 19.58
CA ALA A 173 1.93 -13.41 19.44
C ALA A 173 1.84 -12.03 18.78
N ALA A 174 1.01 -11.87 17.74
CA ALA A 174 0.79 -10.59 17.10
C ALA A 174 0.15 -9.55 18.04
N LEU A 175 -0.88 -9.95 18.79
CA LEU A 175 -1.53 -9.07 19.77
C LEU A 175 -0.60 -8.75 20.94
N GLN A 176 0.11 -9.74 21.48
CA GLN A 176 1.07 -9.55 22.58
C GLN A 176 2.15 -8.54 22.19
N ARG A 177 2.69 -8.62 20.97
CA ARG A 177 3.65 -7.64 20.46
C ARG A 177 3.04 -6.24 20.43
N ALA A 178 1.82 -6.09 19.91
CA ALA A 178 1.13 -4.80 19.88
C ALA A 178 0.97 -4.21 21.30
N LEU A 179 0.56 -5.02 22.26
CA LEU A 179 0.35 -4.61 23.65
C LEU A 179 1.65 -4.28 24.39
N THR A 180 2.77 -4.91 24.00
CA THR A 180 4.09 -4.62 24.57
C THR A 180 4.67 -3.31 24.02
N GLU A 181 4.47 -3.04 22.73
CA GLU A 181 5.02 -1.86 22.07
C GLU A 181 4.16 -0.59 22.26
N ARG A 182 2.91 -0.75 22.73
CA ARG A 182 1.95 0.35 22.82
C ARG A 182 1.39 0.52 24.22
N HIS A 183 1.33 1.76 24.67
CA HIS A 183 0.60 2.10 25.88
C HIS A 183 -0.88 2.25 25.51
N VAL A 184 -1.69 1.28 25.93
CA VAL A 184 -3.12 1.24 25.59
C VAL A 184 -3.97 1.53 26.82
N GLY A 185 -5.03 2.32 26.63
CA GLY A 185 -6.07 2.54 27.65
C GLY A 185 -7.03 1.34 27.72
N THR A 186 -7.92 1.39 28.71
CA THR A 186 -8.94 0.35 28.95
C THR A 186 -10.08 0.36 27.92
N ASP A 187 -10.20 1.42 27.11
CA ASP A 187 -11.30 1.60 26.15
C ASP A 187 -10.96 1.15 24.73
N LEU A 188 -9.79 0.53 24.53
CA LEU A 188 -9.37 0.03 23.24
C LEU A 188 -10.30 -1.07 22.73
N VAL A 189 -10.95 -0.83 21.60
CA VAL A 189 -11.74 -1.85 20.91
C VAL A 189 -10.82 -2.70 20.04
N HIS A 190 -10.82 -4.02 20.26
CA HIS A 190 -10.11 -4.96 19.39
C HIS A 190 -11.10 -5.76 18.55
N HIS A 191 -11.09 -5.54 17.24
CA HIS A 191 -12.01 -6.13 16.28
C HIS A 191 -11.34 -7.19 15.43
N THR A 192 -11.97 -8.37 15.30
CA THR A 192 -11.49 -9.50 14.50
C THR A 192 -12.65 -10.18 13.77
N ASP A 193 -12.34 -11.13 12.89
CA ASP A 193 -13.32 -12.08 12.42
C ASP A 193 -13.67 -13.12 13.51
N GLN A 194 -14.59 -14.05 13.18
CA GLN A 194 -15.00 -15.15 14.09
C GLN A 194 -14.12 -16.41 13.92
N GLY A 195 -12.87 -16.26 13.46
CA GLY A 195 -11.93 -17.36 13.29
C GLY A 195 -11.63 -18.10 14.60
N SER A 196 -11.35 -19.40 14.50
CA SER A 196 -11.07 -20.24 15.66
C SER A 196 -9.89 -19.77 16.50
N GLN A 197 -8.94 -19.04 15.90
CA GLN A 197 -7.79 -18.45 16.55
C GLN A 197 -8.22 -17.35 17.53
N TYR A 198 -9.16 -16.50 17.11
CA TYR A 198 -9.65 -15.36 17.88
C TYR A 198 -10.68 -15.75 18.94
N THR A 199 -11.39 -16.87 18.74
CA THR A 199 -12.34 -17.42 19.72
C THR A 199 -11.70 -18.42 20.68
N SER A 200 -10.38 -18.61 20.64
CA SER A 200 -9.66 -19.51 21.55
C SER A 200 -9.64 -18.95 22.98
N ALA A 201 -9.65 -19.84 23.97
CA ALA A 201 -9.61 -19.43 25.38
C ALA A 201 -8.32 -18.68 25.76
N SER A 202 -7.19 -19.00 25.11
CA SER A 202 -5.92 -18.31 25.32
C SER A 202 -5.98 -16.87 24.85
N TYR A 203 -6.52 -16.64 23.65
CA TYR A 203 -6.68 -15.31 23.07
C TYR A 203 -7.67 -14.45 23.87
N GLN A 204 -8.81 -15.01 24.25
CA GLN A 204 -9.82 -14.31 25.04
C GLN A 204 -9.28 -13.93 26.43
N ARG A 205 -8.48 -14.77 27.07
CA ARG A 205 -7.80 -14.42 28.34
C ARG A 205 -6.84 -13.26 28.19
N LEU A 206 -6.09 -13.17 27.07
CA LEU A 206 -5.19 -12.03 26.80
C LEU A 206 -5.98 -10.72 26.68
N LEU A 207 -7.09 -10.73 25.94
CA LEU A 207 -7.97 -9.56 25.79
C LEU A 207 -8.53 -9.09 27.14
N LEU A 208 -8.99 -10.04 27.96
CA LEU A 208 -9.54 -9.77 29.29
C LEU A 208 -8.46 -9.22 30.24
N ALA A 209 -7.27 -9.81 30.26
CA ALA A 209 -6.15 -9.37 31.08
C ALA A 209 -5.76 -7.90 30.83
N HIS A 210 -5.87 -7.47 29.59
CA HIS A 210 -5.60 -6.08 29.19
C HIS A 210 -6.86 -5.20 29.14
N ARG A 211 -8.02 -5.71 29.59
CA ARG A 211 -9.31 -5.01 29.62
C ARG A 211 -9.75 -4.43 28.26
N LEU A 212 -9.44 -5.14 27.18
CA LEU A 212 -9.82 -4.71 25.83
C LEU A 212 -11.29 -5.01 25.56
N THR A 213 -11.96 -4.08 24.89
CA THR A 213 -13.34 -4.30 24.41
C THR A 213 -13.30 -5.20 23.17
N VAL A 214 -13.87 -6.39 23.29
CA VAL A 214 -13.91 -7.38 22.20
C VAL A 214 -15.01 -7.04 21.21
N SER A 215 -14.67 -7.02 19.93
CA SER A 215 -15.61 -6.83 18.82
C SER A 215 -15.35 -7.89 17.75
N MET A 216 -16.40 -8.50 17.19
CA MET A 216 -16.25 -9.48 16.12
C MET A 216 -17.15 -9.18 14.93
N SER A 217 -16.64 -9.45 13.73
CA SER A 217 -17.38 -9.34 12.49
C SER A 217 -18.65 -10.22 12.50
N ARG A 218 -19.70 -9.79 11.87
CA ARG A 218 -20.91 -10.63 11.67
C ARG A 218 -20.57 -11.81 10.76
N LYS A 219 -21.19 -12.94 11.02
CA LYS A 219 -20.97 -14.16 10.22
C LYS A 219 -21.24 -13.93 8.74
N GLY A 220 -20.25 -14.25 7.90
CA GLY A 220 -20.38 -14.11 6.44
C GLY A 220 -20.28 -12.68 5.91
N ASN A 221 -19.95 -11.69 6.76
CA ASN A 221 -19.87 -10.30 6.38
C ASN A 221 -18.42 -9.81 6.28
N CYS A 222 -17.84 -9.89 5.08
CA CYS A 222 -16.45 -9.45 4.81
C CYS A 222 -16.25 -7.92 4.99
N TRP A 223 -17.30 -7.12 4.87
CA TRP A 223 -17.20 -5.66 5.01
C TRP A 223 -16.85 -5.20 6.44
N ASP A 224 -17.10 -6.05 7.43
CA ASP A 224 -16.84 -5.70 8.82
C ASP A 224 -15.34 -5.68 9.14
N ASN A 225 -14.49 -6.35 8.35
CA ASN A 225 -13.02 -6.37 8.50
C ASN A 225 -12.26 -5.76 7.28
N ALA A 226 -12.93 -4.92 6.49
CA ALA A 226 -12.46 -4.43 5.20
C ALA A 226 -11.11 -3.67 5.28
N VAL A 227 -10.77 -3.06 6.40
CA VAL A 227 -9.53 -2.27 6.55
C VAL A 227 -8.31 -3.17 6.53
N VAL A 228 -8.30 -4.24 7.32
CA VAL A 228 -7.16 -5.18 7.35
C VAL A 228 -7.11 -6.04 6.08
N GLU A 229 -8.26 -6.39 5.49
CA GLU A 229 -8.30 -7.04 4.17
C GLU A 229 -7.66 -6.15 3.08
N SER A 230 -7.93 -4.85 3.11
CA SER A 230 -7.29 -3.87 2.21
C SER A 230 -5.78 -3.77 2.44
N PHE A 231 -5.32 -3.88 3.69
CA PHE A 231 -3.90 -3.98 4.00
C PHE A 231 -3.29 -5.23 3.37
N PHE A 232 -3.87 -6.41 3.54
CA PHE A 232 -3.34 -7.64 2.96
C PHE A 232 -3.34 -7.63 1.43
N ALA A 233 -4.39 -7.08 0.81
CA ALA A 233 -4.42 -6.90 -0.64
C ALA A 233 -3.28 -5.99 -1.12
N THR A 234 -2.99 -4.93 -0.39
CA THR A 234 -1.89 -4.00 -0.66
C THR A 234 -0.53 -4.69 -0.46
N LEU A 235 -0.32 -5.38 0.66
CA LEU A 235 0.89 -6.12 0.96
C LEU A 235 1.22 -7.12 -0.16
N LYS A 236 0.26 -7.95 -0.56
CA LYS A 236 0.46 -8.96 -1.62
C LYS A 236 0.77 -8.36 -2.99
N VAL A 237 0.27 -7.16 -3.29
CA VAL A 237 0.59 -6.44 -4.54
C VAL A 237 1.99 -5.84 -4.52
N GLU A 238 2.35 -5.23 -3.39
CA GLU A 238 3.56 -4.42 -3.26
C GLU A 238 4.79 -5.27 -2.94
N LEU A 239 4.62 -6.28 -2.09
CA LEU A 239 5.68 -7.20 -1.69
C LEU A 239 5.71 -8.49 -2.53
N GLY A 240 4.54 -8.99 -2.92
CA GLY A 240 4.35 -10.31 -3.49
C GLY A 240 3.75 -11.29 -2.47
N ASP A 241 3.37 -12.46 -2.95
CA ASP A 241 2.74 -13.53 -2.16
C ASP A 241 3.46 -14.88 -2.28
N ARG A 242 4.67 -14.90 -2.92
CA ARG A 242 5.49 -16.09 -3.16
C ARG A 242 6.96 -15.80 -2.85
N PHE A 243 7.58 -16.68 -2.09
CA PHE A 243 8.96 -16.53 -1.63
C PHE A 243 9.75 -17.84 -1.75
N PRO A 244 11.08 -17.79 -1.96
CA PRO A 244 11.91 -18.98 -2.01
C PRO A 244 12.00 -19.73 -0.67
N SER A 245 11.91 -19.03 0.47
CA SER A 245 11.96 -19.64 1.79
C SER A 245 11.13 -18.84 2.81
N ARG A 246 10.82 -19.47 3.95
CA ARG A 246 10.12 -18.80 5.06
C ARG A 246 10.97 -17.71 5.70
N ALA A 247 12.28 -17.91 5.81
CA ALA A 247 13.20 -16.90 6.32
C ALA A 247 13.19 -15.63 5.44
N LEU A 248 13.36 -15.80 4.11
CA LEU A 248 13.29 -14.68 3.18
C LEU A 248 11.92 -13.99 3.17
N ALA A 249 10.84 -14.74 3.35
CA ALA A 249 9.50 -14.15 3.49
C ALA A 249 9.38 -13.32 4.77
N HIS A 250 9.90 -13.82 5.90
CA HIS A 250 9.92 -13.08 7.17
C HIS A 250 10.72 -11.79 7.07
N ASP A 251 11.94 -11.83 6.52
CA ASP A 251 12.79 -10.66 6.37
C ASP A 251 12.16 -9.61 5.45
N ALA A 252 11.55 -10.06 4.34
CA ALA A 252 10.82 -9.20 3.43
C ALA A 252 9.59 -8.55 4.09
N LEU A 253 8.87 -9.31 4.94
CA LEU A 253 7.74 -8.79 5.73
C LEU A 253 8.21 -7.76 6.74
N PHE A 254 9.33 -8.02 7.44
CA PHE A 254 9.90 -7.08 8.39
C PHE A 254 10.25 -5.76 7.71
N GLU A 255 11.01 -5.81 6.62
CA GLU A 255 11.40 -4.61 5.87
C GLU A 255 10.17 -3.89 5.30
N TYR A 256 9.17 -4.66 4.81
CA TYR A 256 7.95 -4.06 4.28
C TYR A 256 7.12 -3.37 5.37
N ILE A 257 6.86 -4.04 6.48
CA ILE A 257 5.97 -3.53 7.53
C ILE A 257 6.64 -2.43 8.33
N GLU A 258 7.84 -2.68 8.86
CA GLU A 258 8.48 -1.77 9.82
C GLU A 258 9.13 -0.56 9.15
N ILE A 259 9.73 -0.75 7.98
CA ILE A 259 10.50 0.30 7.32
C ILE A 259 9.65 1.02 6.27
N PHE A 260 9.04 0.27 5.36
CA PHE A 260 8.32 0.90 4.25
C PHE A 260 6.89 1.29 4.60
N TYR A 261 6.04 0.32 5.00
CA TYR A 261 4.61 0.55 5.21
C TYR A 261 4.35 1.53 6.35
N ASN A 262 4.92 1.28 7.53
CA ASN A 262 4.67 2.11 8.70
C ASN A 262 5.32 3.50 8.60
N ARG A 263 6.53 3.62 8.03
CA ARG A 263 7.32 4.87 8.08
C ARG A 263 7.28 5.70 6.82
N SER A 264 7.12 5.08 5.65
CA SER A 264 7.31 5.78 4.37
C SER A 264 6.10 5.75 3.45
N ARG A 265 5.25 4.73 3.55
CA ARG A 265 4.17 4.53 2.61
C ARG A 265 3.02 5.50 2.86
N MET A 266 2.70 6.32 1.85
CA MET A 266 1.55 7.23 1.90
C MET A 266 0.21 6.50 1.84
N HIS A 267 -0.71 6.87 2.71
CA HIS A 267 -2.08 6.38 2.75
C HIS A 267 -3.09 7.45 2.38
N SER A 268 -3.92 7.18 1.38
CA SER A 268 -4.95 8.13 0.93
C SER A 268 -6.05 8.36 1.97
N SER A 269 -6.32 7.35 2.81
CA SER A 269 -7.35 7.44 3.86
C SER A 269 -6.97 8.34 5.05
N ILE A 270 -5.68 8.66 5.19
CA ILE A 270 -5.16 9.55 6.25
C ILE A 270 -4.45 10.77 5.67
N GLY A 271 -4.87 11.26 4.49
CA GLY A 271 -4.38 12.51 3.91
C GLY A 271 -3.06 12.40 3.14
N PHE A 272 -2.69 11.22 2.61
CA PHE A 272 -1.45 10.99 1.88
C PHE A 272 -0.18 11.22 2.72
N ILE A 273 -0.22 10.78 3.94
CA ILE A 273 0.94 10.70 4.85
C ILE A 273 1.21 9.24 5.23
N SER A 274 2.35 8.98 5.88
CA SER A 274 2.64 7.65 6.41
C SER A 274 1.91 7.41 7.75
N PRO A 275 1.71 6.14 8.16
CA PRO A 275 1.18 5.81 9.48
C PRO A 275 1.94 6.46 10.62
N ALA A 276 3.27 6.41 10.60
CA ALA A 276 4.11 7.03 11.63
C ALA A 276 3.96 8.56 11.67
N GLU A 277 3.85 9.20 10.50
CA GLU A 277 3.61 10.64 10.42
C GLU A 277 2.22 11.03 10.95
N ALA A 278 1.20 10.18 10.73
CA ALA A 278 -0.14 10.43 11.27
C ALA A 278 -0.13 10.45 12.81
N GLU A 279 0.59 9.53 13.45
CA GLU A 279 0.73 9.48 14.91
C GLU A 279 1.55 10.66 15.42
N ALA A 280 2.69 10.97 14.79
CA ALA A 280 3.51 12.11 15.20
C ALA A 280 2.76 13.45 15.11
N ARG A 281 1.87 13.63 14.13
CA ARG A 281 1.02 14.82 14.04
C ARG A 281 0.02 14.89 15.17
N PHE A 282 -0.62 13.76 15.51
CA PHE A 282 -1.55 13.69 16.63
C PHE A 282 -0.87 14.04 17.95
N ASP A 283 0.32 13.48 18.21
CA ASP A 283 1.09 13.76 19.43
C ASP A 283 1.48 15.25 19.53
N ASN A 284 1.88 15.87 18.43
CA ASN A 284 2.21 17.28 18.38
C ASN A 284 0.98 18.19 18.60
N GLU A 285 -0.19 17.83 18.04
CA GLU A 285 -1.45 18.56 18.23
C GLU A 285 -1.96 18.43 19.68
N ALA A 286 -1.73 17.28 20.33
CA ALA A 286 -2.11 17.05 21.72
C ALA A 286 -1.18 17.76 22.72
N ALA A 287 0.05 18.11 22.29
CA ALA A 287 1.04 18.82 23.09
C ALA A 287 0.98 20.37 22.94
N ALA A 288 0.22 20.88 21.96
CA ALA A 288 0.07 22.30 21.67
C ALA A 288 -1.14 22.92 22.36
#